data_5bcbfe36d58ce6bd1dc8afb16eb8065f
#
_entry.id   5bcbfe36d58ce6bd1dc8afb16eb8065f
#
_cell.length_a   1.000
_cell.length_b   1.000
_cell.length_c   1.000
_cell.angle_alpha   90.00
_cell.angle_beta   90.00
_cell.angle_gamma   90.00
#
_symmetry.space_group_name_H-M   'P 1'
#
loop_
_entity.id
_entity.type
_entity.pdbx_description
1 polymer ?
#
loop_
_entity_poly.entity_id
_entity_poly.type
_entity_poly.pdbx_seq_one_letter_code
_entity_poly.pdbx_strand_id
1 'polypeptide(L)'
;MTPAEIKRLYQIIKVQLEYGLDELLPDHQLTKAPLLMRKSLFWIKNKHPDKPLGERLRLALQELGPVWIKFGQMMSTRRDLFPPHIADPLALLQDQVAPFDGQLAKEQMELALGGPLENWFTEFDIKPLASASIAQVHTARLKDTNQEVVLKVIRPDIRPVIDSDLKLMHRMARIVAGAMPEARRLKPVEVVREYEKTLLDELDLRREAANAIQLRRNFEGSEELYVPEVFPDFSNETVMVSERIYGIQVSDIEGLEANGTNMKLLAERGVSVFFTQVFRDSFFHADMHPGNVFVKPEHPENPMWIGLDCGIVGTLNSEDKRYLAENFLAFFNRDYRRVAELHVDSGWVPADTNVDEFEFAIRIVCEPIFAKPLCEISFGHVLLNLFNTARRFNMEVQPQLVLLQKTLLYVEGLGRQLYPQLDLWETAKPFLEEWMMNQVGPQALVNAIKDRAPFWAEKLPELPELLYDSLKQGKAMNQRMDQLYQGYRQSKRQQATGKFLFGVGATLVVCSAILVDNAYEQLSIASGIAGVTFWLLSWRAYRR
;
A
#
# COMPACT_ATOMS: atom_id res chain seq x y z
N MET A 1 -17.44 8.74 -27.94
CA MET A 1 -16.45 7.70 -28.36
C MET A 1 -15.95 8.01 -29.76
N THR A 2 -14.65 7.99 -29.95
CA THR A 2 -14.04 8.10 -31.28
C THR A 2 -14.22 6.80 -32.07
N PRO A 3 -14.11 6.80 -33.40
CA PRO A 3 -14.14 5.55 -34.20
C PRO A 3 -13.13 4.51 -33.75
N ALA A 4 -11.93 4.93 -33.32
CA ALA A 4 -10.91 4.06 -32.77
C ALA A 4 -11.33 3.41 -31.44
N GLU A 5 -11.91 4.17 -30.53
CA GLU A 5 -12.46 3.65 -29.26
C GLU A 5 -13.59 2.64 -29.50
N ILE A 6 -14.45 2.88 -30.52
CA ILE A 6 -15.53 1.94 -30.88
C ILE A 6 -14.95 0.64 -31.41
N LYS A 7 -13.94 0.71 -32.29
CA LYS A 7 -13.24 -0.46 -32.83
C LYS A 7 -12.58 -1.26 -31.70
N ARG A 8 -11.91 -0.56 -30.76
CA ARG A 8 -11.25 -1.21 -29.61
C ARG A 8 -12.27 -1.85 -28.66
N LEU A 9 -13.37 -1.17 -28.36
CA LEU A 9 -14.46 -1.74 -27.56
C LEU A 9 -15.06 -3.00 -28.21
N TYR A 10 -15.26 -2.97 -29.52
CA TYR A 10 -15.72 -4.15 -30.27
C TYR A 10 -14.72 -5.32 -30.14
N GLN A 11 -13.42 -5.05 -30.25
CA GLN A 11 -12.38 -6.06 -30.06
C GLN A 11 -12.43 -6.67 -28.65
N ILE A 12 -12.57 -5.85 -27.61
CA ILE A 12 -12.68 -6.31 -26.22
C ILE A 12 -13.91 -7.20 -26.04
N ILE A 13 -15.08 -6.76 -26.54
CA ILE A 13 -16.32 -7.54 -26.45
C ILE A 13 -16.19 -8.86 -27.22
N LYS A 14 -15.61 -8.82 -28.43
CA LYS A 14 -15.38 -10.01 -29.23
C LYS A 14 -14.52 -11.03 -28.47
N VAL A 15 -13.39 -10.61 -27.91
CA VAL A 15 -12.50 -11.48 -27.13
C VAL A 15 -13.23 -12.05 -25.90
N GLN A 16 -14.00 -11.22 -25.17
CA GLN A 16 -14.80 -11.70 -24.04
C GLN A 16 -15.76 -12.82 -24.44
N LEU A 17 -16.42 -12.71 -25.58
CA LEU A 17 -17.35 -13.74 -26.08
C LEU A 17 -16.60 -14.98 -26.60
N GLU A 18 -15.47 -14.81 -27.30
CA GLU A 18 -14.63 -15.89 -27.80
C GLU A 18 -14.00 -16.74 -26.70
N TYR A 19 -13.83 -16.18 -25.50
CA TYR A 19 -13.31 -16.90 -24.33
C TYR A 19 -14.39 -17.25 -23.30
N GLY A 20 -15.67 -16.97 -23.61
CA GLY A 20 -16.80 -17.31 -22.74
C GLY A 20 -16.73 -16.65 -21.35
N LEU A 21 -16.20 -15.42 -21.28
CA LEU A 21 -16.05 -14.68 -20.01
C LEU A 21 -17.36 -14.05 -19.53
N ASP A 22 -18.42 -14.16 -20.31
CA ASP A 22 -19.78 -13.80 -19.91
C ASP A 22 -20.27 -14.59 -18.68
N GLU A 23 -19.68 -15.76 -18.39
CA GLU A 23 -19.90 -16.53 -17.16
C GLU A 23 -19.45 -15.80 -15.87
N LEU A 24 -18.53 -14.81 -15.98
CA LEU A 24 -18.11 -13.96 -14.85
C LEU A 24 -19.16 -12.92 -14.46
N LEU A 25 -20.14 -12.66 -15.33
CA LEU A 25 -21.17 -11.66 -15.10
C LEU A 25 -22.29 -12.26 -14.24
N PRO A 26 -22.60 -11.68 -13.07
CA PRO A 26 -23.72 -12.16 -12.25
C PRO A 26 -25.06 -11.96 -12.98
N ASP A 27 -26.03 -12.78 -12.62
CA ASP A 27 -27.37 -12.76 -13.26
C ASP A 27 -28.13 -11.48 -12.82
N HIS A 28 -27.93 -10.38 -13.54
CA HIS A 28 -28.51 -9.06 -13.26
C HIS A 28 -29.16 -8.47 -14.51
N GLN A 29 -30.10 -7.53 -14.34
CA GLN A 29 -30.83 -6.94 -15.49
C GLN A 29 -29.91 -6.28 -16.54
N LEU A 30 -28.72 -5.79 -16.13
CA LEU A 30 -27.74 -5.18 -17.03
C LEU A 30 -26.82 -6.21 -17.73
N THR A 31 -26.69 -7.41 -17.18
CA THR A 31 -26.00 -8.52 -17.83
C THR A 31 -26.86 -9.20 -18.89
N LYS A 32 -28.17 -8.88 -18.95
CA LYS A 32 -29.03 -9.28 -20.06
C LYS A 32 -28.58 -8.67 -21.39
N ALA A 33 -27.96 -7.50 -21.40
CA ALA A 33 -27.45 -6.90 -22.63
C ALA A 33 -26.27 -7.70 -23.25
N PRO A 34 -25.22 -8.09 -22.54
CA PRO A 34 -24.20 -9.03 -23.04
C PRO A 34 -24.79 -10.39 -23.41
N LEU A 35 -25.72 -10.94 -22.63
CA LEU A 35 -26.42 -12.19 -22.97
C LEU A 35 -27.29 -12.08 -24.22
N LEU A 36 -27.96 -10.92 -24.44
CA LEU A 36 -28.68 -10.63 -25.69
C LEU A 36 -27.68 -10.43 -26.85
N MET A 37 -26.53 -9.78 -26.62
CA MET A 37 -25.45 -9.67 -27.59
C MET A 37 -24.90 -11.06 -27.97
N ARG A 38 -24.74 -11.97 -27.02
CA ARG A 38 -24.34 -13.36 -27.32
C ARG A 38 -25.39 -14.06 -28.20
N LYS A 39 -26.69 -13.85 -27.95
CA LYS A 39 -27.76 -14.38 -28.80
C LYS A 39 -27.76 -13.76 -30.20
N SER A 40 -27.41 -12.47 -30.32
CA SER A 40 -27.30 -11.77 -31.60
C SER A 40 -25.97 -12.05 -32.32
N LEU A 41 -24.93 -12.47 -31.60
CA LEU A 41 -23.60 -12.81 -32.09
C LEU A 41 -23.35 -14.33 -32.00
N PHE A 42 -24.38 -15.14 -32.28
CA PHE A 42 -24.37 -16.61 -32.16
C PHE A 42 -23.26 -17.31 -32.96
N TRP A 43 -22.69 -16.62 -33.96
CA TRP A 43 -21.58 -17.13 -34.76
C TRP A 43 -20.22 -17.06 -34.05
N ILE A 44 -20.09 -16.30 -32.92
CA ILE A 44 -18.89 -16.25 -32.11
C ILE A 44 -18.91 -17.45 -31.15
N LYS A 45 -18.08 -18.45 -31.46
CA LYS A 45 -17.95 -19.66 -30.63
C LYS A 45 -16.87 -19.45 -29.56
N ASN A 46 -17.05 -20.09 -28.41
CA ASN A 46 -16.00 -20.15 -27.39
C ASN A 46 -14.81 -20.96 -27.94
N LYS A 47 -13.61 -20.36 -27.94
CA LYS A 47 -12.37 -20.98 -28.43
C LYS A 47 -11.86 -22.10 -27.52
N HIS A 48 -12.17 -22.03 -26.22
CA HIS A 48 -11.63 -22.92 -25.19
C HIS A 48 -12.71 -23.36 -24.18
N PRO A 49 -13.76 -24.07 -24.63
CA PRO A 49 -14.86 -24.47 -23.75
C PRO A 49 -14.42 -25.44 -22.65
N ASP A 50 -13.35 -26.20 -22.88
CA ASP A 50 -12.84 -27.22 -21.96
C ASP A 50 -11.88 -26.67 -20.89
N LYS A 51 -11.48 -25.38 -21.00
CA LYS A 51 -10.54 -24.77 -20.06
C LYS A 51 -11.27 -24.11 -18.88
N PRO A 52 -10.69 -24.16 -17.67
CA PRO A 52 -11.20 -23.43 -16.52
C PRO A 52 -11.31 -21.92 -16.79
N LEU A 53 -12.27 -21.27 -16.14
CA LEU A 53 -12.56 -19.84 -16.35
C LEU A 53 -11.33 -18.94 -16.15
N GLY A 54 -10.52 -19.18 -15.11
CA GLY A 54 -9.30 -18.41 -14.87
C GLY A 54 -8.26 -18.53 -15.99
N GLU A 55 -8.13 -19.71 -16.59
CA GLU A 55 -7.22 -19.91 -17.73
C GLU A 55 -7.75 -19.21 -18.99
N ARG A 56 -9.07 -19.28 -19.22
CA ARG A 56 -9.72 -18.54 -20.33
C ARG A 56 -9.55 -17.02 -20.16
N LEU A 57 -9.67 -16.52 -18.95
CA LEU A 57 -9.44 -15.11 -18.64
C LEU A 57 -7.98 -14.72 -18.92
N ARG A 58 -7.00 -15.53 -18.48
CA ARG A 58 -5.58 -15.32 -18.76
C ARG A 58 -5.30 -15.19 -20.27
N LEU A 59 -5.80 -16.14 -21.05
CA LEU A 59 -5.61 -16.16 -22.51
C LEU A 59 -6.29 -14.97 -23.20
N ALA A 60 -7.47 -14.57 -22.74
CA ALA A 60 -8.16 -13.39 -23.24
C ALA A 60 -7.37 -12.10 -23.00
N LEU A 61 -6.78 -11.95 -21.81
CA LEU A 61 -5.95 -10.78 -21.48
C LEU A 61 -4.67 -10.75 -22.33
N GLN A 62 -4.07 -11.91 -22.62
CA GLN A 62 -2.93 -12.02 -23.54
C GLN A 62 -3.31 -11.60 -24.97
N GLU A 63 -4.48 -12.01 -25.48
CA GLU A 63 -4.96 -11.59 -26.81
C GLU A 63 -5.29 -10.09 -26.88
N LEU A 64 -5.73 -9.49 -25.78
CA LEU A 64 -6.00 -8.05 -25.70
C LEU A 64 -4.74 -7.19 -25.67
N GLY A 65 -3.60 -7.76 -25.31
CA GLY A 65 -2.28 -7.15 -25.41
C GLY A 65 -1.75 -6.53 -24.09
N PRO A 66 -0.66 -5.75 -24.18
CA PRO A 66 0.17 -5.37 -23.02
C PRO A 66 -0.57 -4.74 -21.87
N VAL A 67 -1.47 -3.78 -22.13
CA VAL A 67 -2.27 -3.10 -21.11
C VAL A 67 -3.10 -4.09 -20.30
N TRP A 68 -3.71 -5.06 -20.97
CA TRP A 68 -4.55 -6.07 -20.31
C TRP A 68 -3.74 -7.16 -19.62
N ILE A 69 -2.57 -7.50 -20.14
CA ILE A 69 -1.61 -8.41 -19.48
C ILE A 69 -1.20 -7.80 -18.12
N LYS A 70 -0.75 -6.55 -18.10
CA LYS A 70 -0.38 -5.83 -16.88
C LYS A 70 -1.55 -5.69 -15.90
N PHE A 71 -2.74 -5.41 -16.40
CA PHE A 71 -3.95 -5.40 -15.57
C PHE A 71 -4.19 -6.75 -14.91
N GLY A 72 -4.07 -7.84 -15.66
CA GLY A 72 -4.20 -9.20 -15.14
C GLY A 72 -3.15 -9.55 -14.10
N GLN A 73 -1.90 -9.13 -14.30
CA GLN A 73 -0.81 -9.31 -13.34
C GLN A 73 -1.10 -8.57 -12.04
N MET A 74 -1.54 -7.30 -12.10
CA MET A 74 -1.96 -6.57 -10.91
C MET A 74 -3.14 -7.27 -10.21
N MET A 75 -4.14 -7.75 -10.97
CA MET A 75 -5.29 -8.46 -10.40
C MET A 75 -4.92 -9.80 -9.77
N SER A 76 -3.88 -10.48 -10.24
CA SER A 76 -3.40 -11.74 -9.65
C SER A 76 -2.93 -11.57 -8.19
N THR A 77 -2.44 -10.40 -7.84
CA THR A 77 -1.99 -10.07 -6.49
C THR A 77 -3.15 -9.72 -5.55
N ARG A 78 -4.30 -9.33 -6.10
CA ARG A 78 -5.50 -8.91 -5.38
C ARG A 78 -6.37 -10.11 -5.01
N ARG A 79 -5.83 -10.97 -4.12
CA ARG A 79 -6.53 -12.14 -3.57
C ARG A 79 -7.80 -11.76 -2.79
N ASP A 80 -7.96 -10.50 -2.46
CA ASP A 80 -9.16 -9.92 -1.87
C ASP A 80 -10.32 -9.77 -2.87
N LEU A 81 -10.02 -9.64 -4.14
CA LEU A 81 -11.00 -9.45 -5.19
C LEU A 81 -11.35 -10.77 -5.90
N PHE A 82 -10.38 -11.65 -6.07
CA PHE A 82 -10.53 -12.87 -6.84
C PHE A 82 -10.21 -14.13 -6.02
N PRO A 83 -11.03 -15.18 -6.16
CA PRO A 83 -10.73 -16.47 -5.57
C PRO A 83 -9.51 -17.11 -6.24
N PRO A 84 -8.84 -18.07 -5.57
CA PRO A 84 -7.61 -18.70 -6.07
C PRO A 84 -7.71 -19.25 -7.49
N HIS A 85 -8.82 -19.90 -7.85
CA HIS A 85 -9.02 -20.48 -9.19
C HIS A 85 -9.06 -19.46 -10.34
N ILE A 86 -9.21 -18.16 -10.04
CA ILE A 86 -9.06 -17.05 -10.99
C ILE A 86 -7.69 -16.40 -10.87
N ALA A 87 -7.26 -16.10 -9.63
CA ALA A 87 -6.03 -15.35 -9.40
C ALA A 87 -4.75 -16.16 -9.74
N ASP A 88 -4.74 -17.49 -9.49
CA ASP A 88 -3.58 -18.34 -9.78
C ASP A 88 -3.24 -18.42 -11.28
N PRO A 89 -4.20 -18.66 -12.20
CA PRO A 89 -3.93 -18.56 -13.61
C PRO A 89 -3.43 -17.18 -14.06
N LEU A 90 -3.94 -16.09 -13.47
CA LEU A 90 -3.49 -14.73 -13.79
C LEU A 90 -2.04 -14.47 -13.36
N ALA A 91 -1.58 -15.10 -12.29
CA ALA A 91 -0.19 -15.02 -11.86
C ALA A 91 0.80 -15.63 -12.87
N LEU A 92 0.32 -16.48 -13.80
CA LEU A 92 1.12 -17.05 -14.89
C LEU A 92 1.21 -16.14 -16.12
N LEU A 93 0.63 -14.94 -16.08
CA LEU A 93 0.78 -13.96 -17.16
C LEU A 93 2.24 -13.51 -17.23
N GLN A 94 2.88 -13.77 -18.37
CA GLN A 94 4.24 -13.35 -18.63
C GLN A 94 4.27 -12.04 -19.43
N ASP A 95 5.26 -11.20 -19.15
CA ASP A 95 5.48 -9.94 -19.85
C ASP A 95 6.13 -10.11 -21.24
N GLN A 96 6.41 -11.35 -21.66
CA GLN A 96 7.02 -11.62 -22.94
C GLN A 96 6.06 -11.29 -24.09
N VAL A 97 6.36 -10.23 -24.81
CA VAL A 97 5.65 -9.77 -25.99
C VAL A 97 6.62 -9.80 -27.17
N ALA A 98 6.11 -10.08 -28.36
CA ALA A 98 6.94 -10.06 -29.58
C ALA A 98 7.69 -8.72 -29.68
N PRO A 99 9.00 -8.74 -29.98
CA PRO A 99 9.78 -7.53 -30.14
C PRO A 99 9.21 -6.67 -31.28
N PHE A 100 9.34 -5.35 -31.13
CA PHE A 100 9.08 -4.43 -32.23
C PHE A 100 10.36 -4.23 -33.06
N ASP A 101 10.24 -3.56 -34.20
CA ASP A 101 11.34 -3.36 -35.12
C ASP A 101 12.53 -2.67 -34.45
N GLY A 102 13.72 -3.29 -34.53
CA GLY A 102 14.94 -2.76 -33.93
C GLY A 102 15.40 -1.44 -34.57
N GLN A 103 15.10 -1.21 -35.86
CA GLN A 103 15.39 0.08 -36.50
C GLN A 103 14.52 1.18 -35.88
N LEU A 104 13.25 0.92 -35.63
CA LEU A 104 12.35 1.83 -34.93
C LEU A 104 12.81 2.08 -33.49
N ALA A 105 13.35 1.04 -32.81
CA ALA A 105 13.97 1.21 -31.49
C ALA A 105 15.16 2.17 -31.55
N LYS A 106 16.04 2.02 -32.52
CA LYS A 106 17.17 2.91 -32.74
C LYS A 106 16.72 4.37 -32.94
N GLU A 107 15.74 4.60 -33.83
CA GLU A 107 15.19 5.91 -34.09
C GLU A 107 14.60 6.57 -32.82
N GLN A 108 13.91 5.80 -31.99
CA GLN A 108 13.38 6.30 -30.71
C GLN A 108 14.49 6.68 -29.73
N MET A 109 15.55 5.88 -29.65
CA MET A 109 16.71 6.18 -28.81
C MET A 109 17.44 7.44 -29.30
N GLU A 110 17.66 7.58 -30.61
CA GLU A 110 18.29 8.76 -31.22
C GLU A 110 17.46 10.04 -30.98
N LEU A 111 16.14 9.94 -31.10
CA LEU A 111 15.23 11.04 -30.78
C LEU A 111 15.33 11.41 -29.30
N ALA A 112 15.33 10.43 -28.42
CA ALA A 112 15.37 10.62 -26.97
C ALA A 112 16.70 11.20 -26.47
N LEU A 113 17.82 10.85 -27.12
CA LEU A 113 19.16 11.32 -26.79
C LEU A 113 19.55 12.58 -27.55
N GLY A 114 18.78 12.98 -28.55
CA GLY A 114 19.01 14.23 -29.33
C GLY A 114 20.09 14.14 -30.40
N GLY A 115 20.41 12.93 -30.89
CA GLY A 115 21.39 12.74 -31.96
C GLY A 115 21.61 11.24 -32.31
N PRO A 116 22.44 10.99 -33.34
CA PRO A 116 22.78 9.63 -33.74
C PRO A 116 23.41 8.82 -32.59
N LEU A 117 23.05 7.55 -32.44
CA LEU A 117 23.59 6.67 -31.38
C LEU A 117 25.12 6.54 -31.46
N GLU A 118 25.69 6.60 -32.67
CA GLU A 118 27.13 6.52 -32.92
C GLU A 118 27.94 7.65 -32.25
N ASN A 119 27.28 8.70 -31.79
CA ASN A 119 27.96 9.77 -31.02
C ASN A 119 28.46 9.26 -29.67
N TRP A 120 27.69 8.37 -29.02
CA TRP A 120 27.90 7.90 -27.66
C TRP A 120 28.18 6.40 -27.53
N PHE A 121 27.71 5.61 -28.53
CA PHE A 121 27.78 4.17 -28.49
C PHE A 121 28.46 3.59 -29.72
N THR A 122 29.11 2.45 -29.53
CA THR A 122 29.61 1.55 -30.56
C THR A 122 28.92 0.20 -30.45
N GLU A 123 29.01 -0.62 -31.48
CA GLU A 123 28.51 -2.01 -31.47
C GLU A 123 27.03 -2.14 -31.06
N PHE A 124 26.19 -1.17 -31.45
CA PHE A 124 24.75 -1.26 -31.18
C PHE A 124 24.15 -2.46 -31.95
N ASP A 125 23.54 -3.39 -31.18
CA ASP A 125 22.85 -4.52 -31.78
C ASP A 125 21.38 -4.16 -32.05
N ILE A 126 20.99 -4.17 -33.32
CA ILE A 126 19.61 -3.91 -33.74
C ILE A 126 18.63 -5.01 -33.30
N LYS A 127 19.14 -6.22 -33.05
CA LYS A 127 18.36 -7.31 -32.51
C LYS A 127 18.24 -7.15 -31.00
N PRO A 128 17.02 -7.08 -30.45
CA PRO A 128 16.86 -6.92 -29.01
C PRO A 128 17.37 -8.14 -28.24
N LEU A 129 18.01 -7.88 -27.10
CA LEU A 129 18.40 -8.89 -26.12
C LEU A 129 17.17 -9.46 -25.41
N ALA A 130 16.21 -8.59 -25.08
CA ALA A 130 14.96 -8.96 -24.42
C ALA A 130 13.82 -8.02 -24.84
N SER A 131 12.57 -8.52 -24.76
CA SER A 131 11.38 -7.73 -25.05
C SER A 131 10.32 -7.97 -23.97
N ALA A 132 9.89 -6.89 -23.34
CA ALA A 132 8.82 -6.86 -22.36
C ALA A 132 7.51 -6.28 -22.95
N SER A 133 6.47 -6.19 -22.14
CA SER A 133 5.16 -5.69 -22.56
C SER A 133 5.21 -4.25 -23.08
N ILE A 134 5.97 -3.37 -22.44
CA ILE A 134 6.04 -1.93 -22.75
C ILE A 134 7.41 -1.45 -23.23
N ALA A 135 8.45 -2.26 -23.12
CA ALA A 135 9.82 -1.88 -23.46
C ALA A 135 10.59 -3.03 -24.13
N GLN A 136 11.70 -2.73 -24.74
CA GLN A 136 12.70 -3.74 -25.16
C GLN A 136 14.12 -3.26 -24.85
N VAL A 137 15.04 -4.21 -24.79
CA VAL A 137 16.41 -3.99 -24.36
C VAL A 137 17.36 -4.35 -25.50
N HIS A 138 18.27 -3.45 -25.83
CA HIS A 138 19.33 -3.63 -26.82
C HIS A 138 20.70 -3.57 -26.15
N THR A 139 21.72 -4.13 -26.80
CA THR A 139 23.10 -4.06 -26.33
C THR A 139 23.91 -3.07 -27.14
N ALA A 140 24.88 -2.44 -26.50
CA ALA A 140 25.86 -1.56 -27.12
C ALA A 140 27.12 -1.46 -26.23
N ARG A 141 28.11 -0.67 -26.69
CA ARG A 141 29.25 -0.27 -25.87
C ARG A 141 29.32 1.24 -25.78
N LEU A 142 29.67 1.75 -24.61
CA LEU A 142 29.99 3.17 -24.44
C LEU A 142 31.27 3.50 -25.22
N LYS A 143 31.26 4.58 -25.99
CA LYS A 143 32.36 4.95 -26.88
C LYS A 143 33.62 5.36 -26.11
N ASP A 144 33.44 6.05 -24.99
CA ASP A 144 34.54 6.60 -24.21
C ASP A 144 35.25 5.56 -23.34
N THR A 145 34.50 4.69 -22.70
CA THR A 145 34.99 3.68 -21.73
C THR A 145 35.10 2.28 -22.31
N ASN A 146 34.52 2.04 -23.49
CA ASN A 146 34.36 0.70 -24.08
C ASN A 146 33.60 -0.31 -23.19
N GLN A 147 32.86 0.21 -22.19
CA GLN A 147 32.06 -0.61 -21.29
C GLN A 147 30.80 -1.15 -22.00
N GLU A 148 30.48 -2.41 -21.78
CA GLU A 148 29.24 -3.00 -22.30
C GLU A 148 28.03 -2.47 -21.53
N VAL A 149 27.02 -2.03 -22.28
CA VAL A 149 25.78 -1.49 -21.74
C VAL A 149 24.56 -2.11 -22.39
N VAL A 150 23.45 -1.98 -21.72
CA VAL A 150 22.11 -2.26 -22.26
C VAL A 150 21.31 -0.96 -22.32
N LEU A 151 20.57 -0.81 -23.40
CA LEU A 151 19.65 0.30 -23.62
C LEU A 151 18.22 -0.24 -23.57
N LYS A 152 17.50 0.11 -22.52
CA LYS A 152 16.06 -0.17 -22.38
C LYS A 152 15.30 0.98 -23.00
N VAL A 153 14.41 0.70 -23.96
CA VAL A 153 13.62 1.73 -24.66
C VAL A 153 12.14 1.40 -24.59
N ILE A 154 11.33 2.39 -24.28
CA ILE A 154 9.86 2.28 -24.28
C ILE A 154 9.38 2.02 -25.71
N ARG A 155 8.41 1.10 -25.84
CA ARG A 155 7.77 0.79 -27.11
C ARG A 155 7.15 2.05 -27.73
N PRO A 156 7.49 2.41 -28.97
CA PRO A 156 6.92 3.59 -29.62
C PRO A 156 5.38 3.44 -29.73
N ASP A 157 4.69 4.58 -29.72
CA ASP A 157 3.23 4.68 -29.84
C ASP A 157 2.42 3.87 -28.82
N ILE A 158 3.05 3.38 -27.74
CA ILE A 158 2.34 2.65 -26.68
C ILE A 158 1.40 3.57 -25.89
N ARG A 159 1.75 4.85 -25.72
CA ARG A 159 0.99 5.81 -24.93
C ARG A 159 -0.43 6.04 -25.45
N PRO A 160 -0.68 6.27 -26.76
CA PRO A 160 -2.04 6.37 -27.30
C PRO A 160 -2.87 5.12 -27.09
N VAL A 161 -2.27 3.92 -27.16
CA VAL A 161 -2.94 2.65 -26.89
C VAL A 161 -3.36 2.57 -25.42
N ILE A 162 -2.44 2.89 -24.51
CA ILE A 162 -2.69 2.93 -23.07
C ILE A 162 -3.82 3.90 -22.75
N ASP A 163 -3.75 5.13 -23.24
CA ASP A 163 -4.76 6.16 -22.99
C ASP A 163 -6.15 5.72 -23.49
N SER A 164 -6.21 5.04 -24.64
CA SER A 164 -7.46 4.51 -25.19
C SER A 164 -8.03 3.39 -24.32
N ASP A 165 -7.21 2.42 -23.93
CA ASP A 165 -7.65 1.29 -23.11
C ASP A 165 -8.06 1.75 -21.70
N LEU A 166 -7.29 2.63 -21.06
CA LEU A 166 -7.63 3.21 -19.76
C LEU A 166 -8.96 3.95 -19.76
N LYS A 167 -9.23 4.76 -20.81
CA LYS A 167 -10.55 5.41 -20.96
C LYS A 167 -11.69 4.41 -21.02
N LEU A 168 -11.50 3.29 -21.73
CA LEU A 168 -12.50 2.22 -21.80
C LEU A 168 -12.65 1.52 -20.45
N MET A 169 -11.55 1.19 -19.78
CA MET A 169 -11.54 0.55 -18.45
C MET A 169 -12.27 1.43 -17.42
N HIS A 170 -12.00 2.75 -17.39
CA HIS A 170 -12.73 3.68 -16.52
C HIS A 170 -14.22 3.74 -16.80
N ARG A 171 -14.63 3.67 -18.08
CA ARG A 171 -16.05 3.62 -18.44
C ARG A 171 -16.68 2.33 -17.97
N MET A 172 -16.03 1.20 -18.20
CA MET A 172 -16.49 -0.11 -17.73
C MET A 172 -16.62 -0.16 -16.21
N ALA A 173 -15.60 0.32 -15.49
CA ALA A 173 -15.61 0.37 -14.03
C ALA A 173 -16.77 1.21 -13.48
N ARG A 174 -17.06 2.36 -14.08
CA ARG A 174 -18.23 3.20 -13.70
C ARG A 174 -19.56 2.51 -13.98
N ILE A 175 -19.69 1.81 -15.11
CA ILE A 175 -20.90 1.04 -15.43
C ILE A 175 -21.09 -0.06 -14.40
N VAL A 176 -20.05 -0.84 -14.09
CA VAL A 176 -20.08 -1.93 -13.09
C VAL A 176 -20.45 -1.38 -11.71
N ALA A 177 -19.80 -0.29 -11.27
CA ALA A 177 -20.08 0.35 -9.97
C ALA A 177 -21.52 0.90 -9.88
N GLY A 178 -22.07 1.43 -10.98
CA GLY A 178 -23.42 1.97 -11.04
C GLY A 178 -24.50 0.90 -11.12
N ALA A 179 -24.19 -0.18 -11.83
CA ALA A 179 -25.13 -1.22 -12.22
C ALA A 179 -25.25 -2.36 -11.20
N MET A 180 -24.19 -2.65 -10.45
CA MET A 180 -24.10 -3.79 -9.54
C MET A 180 -23.79 -3.32 -8.11
N PRO A 181 -24.79 -3.27 -7.20
CA PRO A 181 -24.57 -2.86 -5.81
C PRO A 181 -23.51 -3.71 -5.11
N GLU A 182 -23.45 -5.01 -5.41
CA GLU A 182 -22.46 -5.94 -4.84
C GLU A 182 -21.04 -5.65 -5.33
N ALA A 183 -20.87 -5.22 -6.57
CA ALA A 183 -19.58 -4.84 -7.13
C ALA A 183 -19.04 -3.51 -6.55
N ARG A 184 -19.88 -2.69 -5.92
CA ARG A 184 -19.41 -1.45 -5.24
C ARG A 184 -18.41 -1.75 -4.13
N ARG A 185 -18.57 -2.89 -3.45
CA ARG A 185 -17.63 -3.34 -2.41
C ARG A 185 -16.21 -3.55 -2.96
N LEU A 186 -16.11 -3.94 -4.23
CA LEU A 186 -14.83 -4.17 -4.92
C LEU A 186 -14.17 -2.86 -5.39
N LYS A 187 -14.84 -1.71 -5.23
CA LYS A 187 -14.35 -0.38 -5.60
C LYS A 187 -13.73 -0.33 -7.01
N PRO A 188 -14.42 -0.79 -8.07
CA PRO A 188 -13.81 -1.00 -9.38
C PRO A 188 -13.24 0.28 -10.01
N VAL A 189 -13.77 1.45 -9.68
CA VAL A 189 -13.25 2.75 -10.17
C VAL A 189 -11.90 3.07 -9.53
N GLU A 190 -11.76 2.80 -8.23
CA GLU A 190 -10.50 2.96 -7.50
C GLU A 190 -9.44 1.98 -8.00
N VAL A 191 -9.82 0.73 -8.26
CA VAL A 191 -8.93 -0.29 -8.84
C VAL A 191 -8.38 0.16 -10.19
N VAL A 192 -9.23 0.67 -11.08
CA VAL A 192 -8.75 1.16 -12.39
C VAL A 192 -7.89 2.42 -12.23
N ARG A 193 -8.18 3.30 -11.27
CA ARG A 193 -7.35 4.48 -10.99
C ARG A 193 -5.97 4.10 -10.45
N GLU A 194 -5.90 3.12 -9.56
CA GLU A 194 -4.65 2.58 -9.04
C GLU A 194 -3.82 1.94 -10.17
N TYR A 195 -4.48 1.16 -11.03
CA TYR A 195 -3.86 0.58 -12.21
C TYR A 195 -3.33 1.64 -13.17
N GLU A 196 -4.12 2.67 -13.49
CA GLU A 196 -3.70 3.78 -14.33
C GLU A 196 -2.41 4.42 -13.81
N LYS A 197 -2.38 4.71 -12.50
CA LYS A 197 -1.19 5.29 -11.87
C LYS A 197 0.02 4.38 -12.04
N THR A 198 -0.10 3.10 -11.72
CA THR A 198 0.99 2.12 -11.82
C THR A 198 1.49 2.00 -13.27
N LEU A 199 0.56 1.90 -14.23
CA LEU A 199 0.92 1.76 -15.64
C LEU A 199 1.61 3.01 -16.21
N LEU A 200 1.16 4.20 -15.79
CA LEU A 200 1.77 5.46 -16.21
C LEU A 200 3.15 5.66 -15.56
N ASP A 201 3.31 5.20 -14.33
CA ASP A 201 4.60 5.22 -13.62
C ASP A 201 5.65 4.33 -14.34
N GLU A 202 5.22 3.20 -14.93
CA GLU A 202 6.09 2.31 -15.73
C GLU A 202 6.54 2.91 -17.06
N LEU A 203 5.86 3.94 -17.57
CA LEU A 203 6.26 4.65 -18.80
C LEU A 203 7.34 5.70 -18.58
N ASP A 204 7.79 5.92 -17.36
CA ASP A 204 8.85 6.87 -17.03
C ASP A 204 10.09 6.12 -16.50
N LEU A 205 11.00 5.78 -17.40
CA LEU A 205 12.24 5.06 -17.07
C LEU A 205 13.17 5.83 -16.13
N ARG A 206 12.97 7.14 -15.92
CA ARG A 206 13.72 7.89 -14.90
C ARG A 206 13.42 7.38 -13.50
N ARG A 207 12.21 6.89 -13.26
CA ARG A 207 11.82 6.32 -11.97
C ARG A 207 12.54 5.00 -11.71
N GLU A 208 12.57 4.13 -12.72
CA GLU A 208 13.32 2.87 -12.64
C GLU A 208 14.83 3.13 -12.44
N ALA A 209 15.38 4.07 -13.19
CA ALA A 209 16.76 4.52 -13.06
C ALA A 209 17.06 5.02 -11.64
N ALA A 210 16.23 5.91 -11.09
CA ALA A 210 16.38 6.44 -9.74
C ALA A 210 16.29 5.35 -8.66
N ASN A 211 15.36 4.42 -8.83
CA ASN A 211 15.21 3.28 -7.93
C ASN A 211 16.45 2.36 -7.95
N ALA A 212 16.97 2.05 -9.15
CA ALA A 212 18.16 1.23 -9.32
C ALA A 212 19.41 1.90 -8.69
N ILE A 213 19.58 3.20 -8.89
CA ILE A 213 20.66 4.00 -8.29
C ILE A 213 20.53 3.97 -6.76
N GLN A 214 19.33 4.15 -6.23
CA GLN A 214 19.12 4.10 -4.77
C GLN A 214 19.42 2.72 -4.20
N LEU A 215 18.92 1.65 -4.85
CA LEU A 215 19.16 0.29 -4.40
C LEU A 215 20.66 -0.07 -4.47
N ARG A 216 21.35 0.32 -5.56
CA ARG A 216 22.81 0.16 -5.69
C ARG A 216 23.56 0.85 -4.56
N ARG A 217 23.19 2.09 -4.23
CA ARG A 217 23.80 2.84 -3.11
C ARG A 217 23.59 2.16 -1.78
N ASN A 218 22.41 1.60 -1.54
CA ASN A 218 22.10 0.90 -0.29
C ASN A 218 22.96 -0.35 -0.10
N PHE A 219 23.39 -0.98 -1.20
CA PHE A 219 24.24 -2.18 -1.20
C PHE A 219 25.66 -1.93 -1.68
N GLU A 220 26.14 -0.68 -1.66
CA GLU A 220 27.52 -0.35 -2.00
C GLU A 220 28.48 -1.08 -1.06
N GLY A 221 29.44 -1.83 -1.65
CA GLY A 221 30.39 -2.67 -0.92
C GLY A 221 29.81 -3.96 -0.33
N SER A 222 28.56 -4.31 -0.59
CA SER A 222 27.96 -5.58 -0.15
C SER A 222 28.45 -6.76 -1.00
N GLU A 223 28.66 -7.91 -0.35
CA GLU A 223 28.93 -9.18 -1.03
C GLU A 223 27.65 -9.99 -1.34
N GLU A 224 26.48 -9.48 -0.97
CA GLU A 224 25.21 -10.21 -1.07
C GLU A 224 24.41 -9.85 -2.30
N LEU A 225 24.32 -8.53 -2.62
CA LEU A 225 23.52 -8.03 -3.75
C LEU A 225 24.34 -7.04 -4.58
N TYR A 226 24.34 -7.27 -5.88
CA TYR A 226 24.82 -6.35 -6.91
C TYR A 226 23.64 -5.78 -7.69
N VAL A 227 23.65 -4.48 -7.91
CA VAL A 227 22.71 -3.79 -8.80
C VAL A 227 23.52 -3.12 -9.90
N PRO A 228 23.21 -3.34 -11.20
CA PRO A 228 23.94 -2.75 -12.31
C PRO A 228 24.00 -1.23 -12.22
N GLU A 229 25.10 -0.66 -12.65
CA GLU A 229 25.26 0.78 -12.75
C GLU A 229 24.29 1.36 -13.80
N VAL A 230 23.61 2.44 -13.45
CA VAL A 230 22.80 3.21 -14.38
C VAL A 230 23.59 4.44 -14.79
N PHE A 231 23.53 4.80 -16.06
CA PHE A 231 24.18 5.99 -16.63
C PHE A 231 23.15 7.11 -16.81
N PRO A 232 23.03 8.04 -15.84
CA PRO A 232 22.00 9.08 -15.86
C PRO A 232 22.11 10.03 -17.05
N ASP A 233 23.33 10.30 -17.53
CA ASP A 233 23.58 11.19 -18.67
C ASP A 233 22.96 10.67 -19.97
N PHE A 234 22.73 9.36 -20.08
CA PHE A 234 22.11 8.70 -21.22
C PHE A 234 20.70 8.16 -20.91
N SER A 235 20.16 8.52 -19.73
CA SER A 235 18.87 8.02 -19.28
C SER A 235 17.84 9.16 -19.17
N ASN A 236 16.63 8.90 -19.67
CA ASN A 236 15.53 9.87 -19.65
C ASN A 236 14.17 9.15 -19.51
N GLU A 237 13.06 9.82 -19.80
CA GLU A 237 11.72 9.24 -19.68
C GLU A 237 11.53 7.98 -20.52
N THR A 238 12.09 7.91 -21.72
CA THR A 238 11.82 6.85 -22.71
C THR A 238 12.99 5.90 -22.94
N VAL A 239 14.19 6.23 -22.48
CA VAL A 239 15.41 5.42 -22.60
C VAL A 239 16.11 5.35 -21.26
N MET A 240 16.56 4.18 -20.86
CA MET A 240 17.47 3.97 -19.73
C MET A 240 18.68 3.17 -20.18
N VAL A 241 19.86 3.67 -19.83
CA VAL A 241 21.14 3.00 -20.12
C VAL A 241 21.72 2.50 -18.81
N SER A 242 22.05 1.20 -18.80
CA SER A 242 22.68 0.56 -17.64
C SER A 242 23.77 -0.41 -18.07
N GLU A 243 24.61 -0.79 -17.12
CA GLU A 243 25.65 -1.79 -17.28
C GLU A 243 25.05 -3.11 -17.77
N ARG A 244 25.71 -3.76 -18.75
CA ARG A 244 25.40 -5.11 -19.15
C ARG A 244 25.96 -6.09 -18.14
N ILE A 245 25.12 -6.94 -17.59
CA ILE A 245 25.54 -7.99 -16.66
C ILE A 245 25.54 -9.36 -17.36
N TYR A 246 26.36 -10.26 -16.83
CA TYR A 246 26.37 -11.66 -17.16
C TYR A 246 26.11 -12.44 -15.87
N GLY A 247 25.12 -13.32 -15.88
CA GLY A 247 24.74 -14.07 -14.69
C GLY A 247 23.92 -15.30 -15.04
N ILE A 248 23.89 -16.26 -14.14
CA ILE A 248 23.02 -17.42 -14.23
C ILE A 248 21.68 -17.01 -13.63
N GLN A 249 20.59 -17.23 -14.36
CA GLN A 249 19.27 -16.91 -13.83
C GLN A 249 18.99 -17.76 -12.59
N VAL A 250 18.47 -17.16 -11.53
CA VAL A 250 18.29 -17.85 -10.24
C VAL A 250 17.32 -19.04 -10.33
N SER A 251 16.44 -19.09 -11.32
CA SER A 251 15.56 -20.23 -11.59
C SER A 251 16.23 -21.38 -12.37
N ASP A 252 17.42 -21.14 -12.93
CA ASP A 252 18.22 -22.17 -13.60
C ASP A 252 19.06 -22.95 -12.57
N ILE A 253 18.37 -23.82 -11.83
CA ILE A 253 18.99 -24.63 -10.77
C ILE A 253 20.09 -25.51 -11.32
N GLU A 254 19.88 -26.13 -12.49
CA GLU A 254 20.86 -27.00 -13.15
C GLU A 254 22.13 -26.20 -13.52
N GLY A 255 21.96 -24.99 -14.05
CA GLY A 255 23.07 -24.09 -14.36
C GLY A 255 23.86 -23.66 -13.13
N LEU A 256 23.16 -23.35 -12.04
CA LEU A 256 23.80 -23.00 -10.75
C LEU A 256 24.58 -24.18 -10.15
N GLU A 257 24.00 -25.38 -10.16
CA GLU A 257 24.67 -26.60 -9.68
C GLU A 257 25.87 -26.94 -10.56
N ALA A 258 25.74 -26.84 -11.89
CA ALA A 258 26.84 -27.06 -12.82
C ALA A 258 27.99 -26.07 -12.64
N ASN A 259 27.70 -24.83 -12.22
CA ASN A 259 28.69 -23.81 -11.85
C ASN A 259 29.34 -24.07 -10.49
N GLY A 260 28.85 -25.05 -9.69
CA GLY A 260 29.34 -25.33 -8.35
C GLY A 260 28.91 -24.31 -7.28
N THR A 261 27.79 -23.62 -7.54
CA THR A 261 27.28 -22.56 -6.67
C THR A 261 26.88 -23.11 -5.28
N ASN A 262 27.30 -22.47 -4.21
CA ASN A 262 26.86 -22.78 -2.85
C ASN A 262 25.39 -22.41 -2.67
N MET A 263 24.50 -23.36 -2.97
CA MET A 263 23.05 -23.19 -2.99
C MET A 263 22.50 -22.79 -1.61
N LYS A 264 23.08 -23.34 -0.53
CA LYS A 264 22.68 -23.00 0.84
C LYS A 264 22.96 -21.52 1.14
N LEU A 265 24.20 -21.08 0.90
CA LEU A 265 24.59 -19.69 1.15
C LEU A 265 23.81 -18.71 0.24
N LEU A 266 23.57 -19.12 -1.01
CA LEU A 266 22.76 -18.33 -1.93
C LEU A 266 21.33 -18.13 -1.41
N ALA A 267 20.69 -19.19 -0.91
CA ALA A 267 19.35 -19.12 -0.34
C ALA A 267 19.30 -18.24 0.93
N GLU A 268 20.26 -18.41 1.84
CA GLU A 268 20.38 -17.60 3.07
C GLU A 268 20.58 -16.11 2.73
N ARG A 269 21.43 -15.80 1.73
CA ARG A 269 21.64 -14.43 1.27
C ARG A 269 20.39 -13.79 0.65
N GLY A 270 19.59 -14.56 -0.07
CA GLY A 270 18.32 -14.07 -0.60
C GLY A 270 17.39 -13.58 0.52
N VAL A 271 17.35 -14.31 1.64
CA VAL A 271 16.60 -13.92 2.84
C VAL A 271 17.22 -12.67 3.48
N SER A 272 18.55 -12.66 3.66
CA SER A 272 19.29 -11.52 4.23
C SER A 272 19.06 -10.24 3.42
N VAL A 273 19.21 -10.30 2.09
CA VAL A 273 18.98 -9.19 1.17
C VAL A 273 17.56 -8.64 1.30
N PHE A 274 16.57 -9.51 1.39
CA PHE A 274 15.18 -9.08 1.56
C PHE A 274 14.98 -8.33 2.89
N PHE A 275 15.42 -8.92 4.01
CA PHE A 275 15.25 -8.29 5.33
C PHE A 275 16.05 -6.99 5.46
N THR A 276 17.25 -6.92 4.88
CA THR A 276 18.06 -5.71 4.81
C THR A 276 17.33 -4.58 4.09
N GLN A 277 16.77 -4.84 2.91
CA GLN A 277 16.01 -3.85 2.15
C GLN A 277 14.78 -3.34 2.93
N VAL A 278 14.06 -4.24 3.58
CA VAL A 278 12.82 -3.90 4.30
C VAL A 278 13.12 -3.15 5.60
N PHE A 279 13.98 -3.69 6.43
CA PHE A 279 14.15 -3.22 7.82
C PHE A 279 15.29 -2.22 7.98
N ARG A 280 16.42 -2.38 7.29
CA ARG A 280 17.50 -1.40 7.32
C ARG A 280 17.17 -0.20 6.45
N ASP A 281 16.84 -0.44 5.17
CA ASP A 281 16.76 0.61 4.17
C ASP A 281 15.36 1.22 4.04
N SER A 282 14.30 0.49 4.46
CA SER A 282 12.91 0.86 4.25
C SER A 282 12.58 1.12 2.78
N PHE A 283 13.35 0.49 1.90
CA PHE A 283 13.29 0.60 0.45
C PHE A 283 13.62 -0.77 -0.14
N PHE A 284 12.65 -1.41 -0.73
CA PHE A 284 12.79 -2.79 -1.20
C PHE A 284 12.29 -2.99 -2.62
N HIS A 285 12.97 -3.85 -3.34
CA HIS A 285 12.56 -4.35 -4.65
C HIS A 285 11.29 -5.18 -4.49
N ALA A 286 10.18 -4.69 -5.04
CA ALA A 286 8.88 -5.29 -4.82
C ALA A 286 8.48 -6.29 -5.93
N ASP A 287 9.37 -6.58 -6.86
CA ASP A 287 9.15 -7.54 -7.95
C ASP A 287 10.33 -8.51 -8.14
N MET A 288 10.71 -9.19 -7.05
CA MET A 288 11.78 -10.22 -7.01
C MET A 288 11.36 -11.51 -7.75
N HIS A 289 10.74 -11.33 -8.92
CA HIS A 289 10.42 -12.46 -9.78
C HIS A 289 11.71 -13.15 -10.28
N PRO A 290 11.77 -14.48 -10.40
CA PRO A 290 12.97 -15.19 -10.87
C PRO A 290 13.57 -14.65 -12.18
N GLY A 291 12.76 -14.04 -13.04
CA GLY A 291 13.20 -13.39 -14.28
C GLY A 291 14.03 -12.13 -14.09
N ASN A 292 13.92 -11.48 -12.94
CA ASN A 292 14.60 -10.23 -12.61
C ASN A 292 15.82 -10.45 -11.70
N VAL A 293 16.13 -11.70 -11.37
CA VAL A 293 17.17 -12.06 -10.42
C VAL A 293 18.15 -13.04 -11.03
N PHE A 294 19.43 -12.67 -10.96
CA PHE A 294 20.53 -13.48 -11.45
C PHE A 294 21.57 -13.71 -10.35
N VAL A 295 22.49 -14.64 -10.60
CA VAL A 295 23.59 -14.99 -9.71
C VAL A 295 24.90 -14.77 -10.45
N LYS A 296 25.84 -14.09 -9.81
CA LYS A 296 27.17 -13.84 -10.36
C LYS A 296 27.96 -15.15 -10.44
N PRO A 297 28.49 -15.55 -11.61
CA PRO A 297 29.09 -16.88 -11.79
C PRO A 297 30.54 -16.98 -11.30
N GLU A 298 31.24 -15.84 -11.10
CA GLU A 298 32.71 -15.81 -10.91
C GLU A 298 33.16 -16.38 -9.57
N HIS A 299 32.32 -16.37 -8.54
CA HIS A 299 32.64 -16.84 -7.19
C HIS A 299 31.55 -17.78 -6.67
N PRO A 300 31.48 -19.02 -7.20
CA PRO A 300 30.40 -19.95 -6.86
C PRO A 300 30.35 -20.35 -5.39
N GLU A 301 31.50 -20.38 -4.68
CA GLU A 301 31.59 -20.60 -3.24
C GLU A 301 31.07 -19.43 -2.40
N ASN A 302 31.08 -18.21 -2.96
CA ASN A 302 30.61 -16.97 -2.34
C ASN A 302 29.60 -16.25 -3.25
N PRO A 303 28.45 -16.89 -3.57
CA PRO A 303 27.54 -16.44 -4.61
C PRO A 303 26.88 -15.10 -4.29
N MET A 304 26.87 -14.18 -5.23
CA MET A 304 26.26 -12.85 -5.13
C MET A 304 25.01 -12.77 -6.01
N TRP A 305 23.94 -12.23 -5.45
CA TRP A 305 22.72 -11.93 -6.18
C TRP A 305 22.91 -10.72 -7.08
N ILE A 306 22.25 -10.73 -8.23
CA ILE A 306 22.16 -9.56 -9.12
C ILE A 306 20.68 -9.22 -9.27
N GLY A 307 20.29 -8.01 -8.89
CA GLY A 307 18.92 -7.51 -9.03
C GLY A 307 18.77 -6.63 -10.28
N LEU A 308 17.80 -6.97 -11.12
CA LEU A 308 17.44 -6.23 -12.33
C LEU A 308 16.00 -5.73 -12.21
N ASP A 309 15.64 -4.77 -13.09
CA ASP A 309 14.27 -4.24 -13.24
C ASP A 309 13.69 -3.65 -11.93
N CYS A 310 14.26 -2.53 -11.50
CA CYS A 310 13.80 -1.79 -10.32
C CYS A 310 12.55 -0.92 -10.60
N GLY A 311 11.71 -1.29 -11.57
CA GLY A 311 10.50 -0.55 -11.93
C GLY A 311 9.50 -0.47 -10.79
N ILE A 312 9.38 -1.52 -9.99
CA ILE A 312 8.47 -1.59 -8.84
C ILE A 312 9.29 -1.71 -7.55
N VAL A 313 9.19 -0.69 -6.71
CA VAL A 313 9.80 -0.68 -5.37
C VAL A 313 8.75 -0.39 -4.31
N GLY A 314 8.94 -0.96 -3.13
CA GLY A 314 8.15 -0.64 -1.94
C GLY A 314 8.95 0.25 -0.99
N THR A 315 8.25 1.11 -0.29
CA THR A 315 8.84 1.95 0.77
C THR A 315 8.01 1.83 2.03
N LEU A 316 8.68 1.81 3.17
CA LEU A 316 8.03 1.83 4.48
C LEU A 316 8.34 3.16 5.17
N ASN A 317 7.33 3.83 5.68
CA ASN A 317 7.55 4.97 6.55
C ASN A 317 7.99 4.49 7.95
N SER A 318 8.49 5.41 8.77
CA SER A 318 9.02 5.08 10.10
C SER A 318 7.95 4.50 11.04
N GLU A 319 6.70 4.84 10.84
CA GLU A 319 5.58 4.37 11.64
C GLU A 319 5.19 2.94 11.27
N ASP A 320 4.99 2.66 9.97
CA ASP A 320 4.71 1.31 9.47
C ASP A 320 5.84 0.33 9.84
N LYS A 321 7.09 0.77 9.72
CA LYS A 321 8.27 0.00 10.08
C LYS A 321 8.27 -0.38 11.57
N ARG A 322 7.95 0.59 12.45
CA ARG A 322 7.85 0.34 13.89
C ARG A 322 6.73 -0.67 14.19
N TYR A 323 5.55 -0.48 13.61
CA TYR A 323 4.42 -1.40 13.82
C TYR A 323 4.70 -2.80 13.30
N LEU A 324 5.33 -2.93 12.14
CA LEU A 324 5.76 -4.23 11.63
C LEU A 324 6.71 -4.94 12.60
N ALA A 325 7.69 -4.22 13.12
CA ALA A 325 8.65 -4.77 14.07
C ALA A 325 8.01 -5.24 15.37
N GLU A 326 7.18 -4.37 15.97
CA GLU A 326 6.48 -4.71 17.21
C GLU A 326 5.52 -5.89 16.99
N ASN A 327 4.84 -5.96 15.84
CA ASN A 327 3.99 -7.10 15.48
C ASN A 327 4.78 -8.38 15.30
N PHE A 328 5.93 -8.34 14.62
CA PHE A 328 6.78 -9.52 14.48
C PHE A 328 7.28 -10.00 15.85
N LEU A 329 7.75 -9.10 16.72
CA LEU A 329 8.18 -9.45 18.06
C LEU A 329 7.06 -10.11 18.88
N ALA A 330 5.89 -9.49 18.90
CA ALA A 330 4.72 -10.01 19.61
C ALA A 330 4.30 -11.39 19.06
N PHE A 331 4.32 -11.54 17.73
CA PHE A 331 4.02 -12.80 17.06
C PHE A 331 5.02 -13.91 17.45
N PHE A 332 6.32 -13.63 17.44
CA PHE A 332 7.37 -14.58 17.85
C PHE A 332 7.25 -15.00 19.31
N ASN A 333 6.85 -14.05 20.17
CA ASN A 333 6.61 -14.31 21.59
C ASN A 333 5.25 -14.97 21.85
N ARG A 334 4.45 -15.26 20.80
CA ARG A 334 3.07 -15.77 20.90
C ARG A 334 2.16 -14.85 21.72
N ASP A 335 2.47 -13.57 21.75
CA ASP A 335 1.65 -12.55 22.40
C ASP A 335 0.59 -12.03 21.43
N TYR A 336 -0.42 -12.87 21.20
CA TYR A 336 -1.49 -12.58 20.24
C TYR A 336 -2.34 -11.40 20.65
N ARG A 337 -2.44 -11.15 21.96
CA ARG A 337 -3.11 -9.95 22.47
C ARG A 337 -2.40 -8.69 22.01
N ARG A 338 -1.08 -8.65 22.20
CA ARG A 338 -0.27 -7.52 21.75
C ARG A 338 -0.34 -7.33 20.24
N VAL A 339 -0.37 -8.40 19.45
CA VAL A 339 -0.59 -8.33 17.99
C VAL A 339 -1.94 -7.66 17.68
N ALA A 340 -3.02 -8.05 18.36
CA ALA A 340 -4.34 -7.46 18.15
C ALA A 340 -4.37 -5.97 18.54
N GLU A 341 -3.82 -5.61 19.70
CA GLU A 341 -3.70 -4.23 20.16
C GLU A 341 -2.93 -3.36 19.17
N LEU A 342 -1.78 -3.83 18.68
CA LEU A 342 -0.96 -3.12 17.70
C LEU A 342 -1.71 -2.83 16.39
N HIS A 343 -2.54 -3.74 15.92
CA HIS A 343 -3.36 -3.51 14.73
C HIS A 343 -4.42 -2.42 14.96
N VAL A 344 -4.99 -2.34 16.17
CA VAL A 344 -5.93 -1.26 16.54
C VAL A 344 -5.19 0.07 16.70
N ASP A 345 -4.06 0.07 17.43
CA ASP A 345 -3.26 1.27 17.70
C ASP A 345 -2.70 1.91 16.42
N SER A 346 -2.34 1.08 15.42
CA SER A 346 -1.88 1.55 14.11
C SER A 346 -3.00 2.08 13.21
N GLY A 347 -4.26 1.85 13.57
CA GLY A 347 -5.41 2.16 12.72
C GLY A 347 -5.58 1.22 11.53
N TRP A 348 -4.90 0.07 11.52
CA TRP A 348 -5.06 -0.94 10.46
C TRP A 348 -6.43 -1.64 10.53
N VAL A 349 -6.98 -1.74 11.72
CA VAL A 349 -8.37 -2.12 11.96
C VAL A 349 -9.11 -0.98 12.66
N PRO A 350 -10.45 -0.88 12.55
CA PRO A 350 -11.23 0.16 13.20
C PRO A 350 -10.99 0.21 14.71
N ALA A 351 -11.00 1.41 15.30
CA ALA A 351 -10.76 1.63 16.73
C ALA A 351 -11.82 0.98 17.65
N ASP A 352 -12.99 0.65 17.13
CA ASP A 352 -14.07 -0.05 17.82
C ASP A 352 -13.99 -1.58 17.69
N THR A 353 -12.90 -2.10 17.09
CA THR A 353 -12.68 -3.55 16.96
C THR A 353 -12.56 -4.19 18.35
N ASN A 354 -13.28 -5.28 18.57
CA ASN A 354 -13.16 -6.07 19.79
C ASN A 354 -11.82 -6.81 19.82
N VAL A 355 -10.90 -6.34 20.67
CA VAL A 355 -9.54 -6.88 20.80
C VAL A 355 -9.55 -8.35 21.21
N ASP A 356 -10.46 -8.77 22.10
CA ASP A 356 -10.51 -10.16 22.59
C ASP A 356 -10.97 -11.14 21.48
N GLU A 357 -11.93 -10.73 20.65
CA GLU A 357 -12.36 -11.53 19.49
C GLU A 357 -11.25 -11.58 18.41
N PHE A 358 -10.55 -10.46 18.22
CA PHE A 358 -9.48 -10.40 17.23
C PHE A 358 -8.27 -11.21 17.69
N GLU A 359 -7.86 -11.12 18.97
CA GLU A 359 -6.83 -11.97 19.57
C GLU A 359 -7.18 -13.46 19.36
N PHE A 360 -8.41 -13.87 19.68
CA PHE A 360 -8.84 -15.24 19.51
C PHE A 360 -8.77 -15.72 18.05
N ALA A 361 -9.17 -14.87 17.10
CA ALA A 361 -9.10 -15.18 15.69
C ALA A 361 -7.63 -15.30 15.20
N ILE A 362 -6.73 -14.44 15.66
CA ILE A 362 -5.28 -14.53 15.39
C ILE A 362 -4.73 -15.84 15.97
N ARG A 363 -5.07 -16.17 17.20
CA ARG A 363 -4.61 -17.39 17.90
C ARG A 363 -5.01 -18.65 17.14
N ILE A 364 -6.25 -18.75 16.66
CA ILE A 364 -6.73 -19.91 15.87
C ILE A 364 -5.85 -20.13 14.63
N VAL A 365 -5.41 -19.08 13.98
CA VAL A 365 -4.59 -19.17 12.77
C VAL A 365 -3.12 -19.45 13.10
N CYS A 366 -2.59 -18.80 14.14
CA CYS A 366 -1.17 -18.82 14.42
C CYS A 366 -0.72 -20.02 15.28
N GLU A 367 -1.53 -20.46 16.26
CA GLU A 367 -1.14 -21.53 17.18
C GLU A 367 -0.85 -22.87 16.47
N PRO A 368 -1.64 -23.33 15.47
CA PRO A 368 -1.31 -24.55 14.73
C PRO A 368 -0.01 -24.46 13.92
N ILE A 369 0.44 -23.24 13.59
CA ILE A 369 1.67 -22.99 12.84
C ILE A 369 2.86 -23.26 13.74
N PHE A 370 2.84 -22.77 14.98
CA PHE A 370 3.90 -22.98 15.96
C PHE A 370 3.98 -24.41 16.52
N ALA A 371 3.01 -25.26 16.21
CA ALA A 371 3.05 -26.69 16.53
C ALA A 371 3.92 -27.49 15.54
N LYS A 372 4.32 -26.88 14.41
CA LYS A 372 5.18 -27.50 13.39
C LYS A 372 6.63 -27.08 13.59
N PRO A 373 7.61 -27.87 13.08
CA PRO A 373 8.98 -27.41 12.96
C PRO A 373 9.05 -26.14 12.11
N LEU A 374 9.87 -25.16 12.51
CA LEU A 374 9.96 -23.86 11.86
C LEU A 374 10.29 -23.98 10.36
N CYS A 375 11.11 -24.95 9.98
CA CYS A 375 11.46 -25.23 8.58
C CYS A 375 10.26 -25.68 7.71
N GLU A 376 9.18 -26.18 8.31
CA GLU A 376 7.97 -26.58 7.61
C GLU A 376 6.94 -25.43 7.50
N ILE A 377 7.19 -24.31 8.17
CA ILE A 377 6.29 -23.16 8.19
C ILE A 377 6.60 -22.24 7.01
N SER A 378 5.62 -21.97 6.18
CA SER A 378 5.70 -20.91 5.17
C SER A 378 5.29 -19.58 5.78
N PHE A 379 6.26 -18.66 5.88
CA PHE A 379 6.03 -17.32 6.42
C PHE A 379 5.05 -16.51 5.57
N GLY A 380 5.20 -16.60 4.26
CA GLY A 380 4.29 -15.93 3.33
C GLY A 380 2.85 -16.43 3.48
N HIS A 381 2.63 -17.73 3.71
CA HIS A 381 1.30 -18.27 3.97
C HIS A 381 0.75 -17.86 5.35
N VAL A 382 1.61 -17.76 6.36
CA VAL A 382 1.23 -17.23 7.68
C VAL A 382 0.71 -15.81 7.56
N LEU A 383 1.46 -14.97 6.86
CA LEU A 383 1.09 -13.56 6.65
C LEU A 383 -0.20 -13.44 5.82
N LEU A 384 -0.37 -14.29 4.80
CA LEU A 384 -1.61 -14.35 4.02
C LEU A 384 -2.82 -14.71 4.90
N ASN A 385 -2.68 -15.72 5.74
CA ASN A 385 -3.76 -16.15 6.64
C ASN A 385 -4.09 -15.09 7.69
N LEU A 386 -3.06 -14.41 8.21
CA LEU A 386 -3.23 -13.30 9.14
C LEU A 386 -4.00 -12.14 8.49
N PHE A 387 -3.63 -11.75 7.25
CA PHE A 387 -4.36 -10.74 6.49
C PHE A 387 -5.81 -11.14 6.22
N ASN A 388 -6.06 -12.40 5.85
CA ASN A 388 -7.43 -12.91 5.64
C ASN A 388 -8.25 -12.87 6.93
N THR A 389 -7.61 -13.11 8.08
CA THR A 389 -8.26 -13.01 9.40
C THR A 389 -8.56 -11.55 9.73
N ALA A 390 -7.59 -10.67 9.59
CA ALA A 390 -7.75 -9.24 9.88
C ALA A 390 -8.81 -8.56 9.00
N ARG A 391 -8.98 -9.02 7.75
CA ARG A 391 -10.08 -8.57 6.87
C ARG A 391 -11.48 -8.81 7.44
N ARG A 392 -11.68 -9.88 8.22
CA ARG A 392 -12.97 -10.13 8.90
C ARG A 392 -13.29 -9.05 9.93
N PHE A 393 -12.25 -8.33 10.37
CA PHE A 393 -12.34 -7.18 11.27
C PHE A 393 -12.23 -5.85 10.53
N ASN A 394 -12.57 -5.81 9.23
CA ASN A 394 -12.55 -4.63 8.36
C ASN A 394 -11.16 -3.97 8.23
N MET A 395 -10.09 -4.76 8.30
CA MET A 395 -8.73 -4.26 8.05
C MET A 395 -8.62 -3.65 6.65
N GLU A 396 -8.16 -2.41 6.56
CA GLU A 396 -7.72 -1.79 5.32
C GLU A 396 -6.26 -2.15 5.06
N VAL A 397 -6.04 -3.04 4.08
CA VAL A 397 -4.67 -3.47 3.75
C VAL A 397 -3.97 -2.39 2.95
N GLN A 398 -2.85 -1.91 3.46
CA GLN A 398 -2.03 -0.93 2.76
C GLN A 398 -1.33 -1.56 1.54
N PRO A 399 -1.22 -0.86 0.39
CA PRO A 399 -0.59 -1.39 -0.82
C PRO A 399 0.85 -1.88 -0.59
N GLN A 400 1.62 -1.17 0.25
CA GLN A 400 2.99 -1.53 0.60
C GLN A 400 3.10 -2.88 1.29
N LEU A 401 2.13 -3.21 2.16
CA LEU A 401 2.10 -4.51 2.84
C LEU A 401 1.76 -5.65 1.87
N VAL A 402 0.95 -5.39 0.85
CA VAL A 402 0.68 -6.37 -0.22
C VAL A 402 1.94 -6.63 -1.05
N LEU A 403 2.68 -5.58 -1.39
CA LEU A 403 3.97 -5.71 -2.08
C LEU A 403 4.99 -6.48 -1.24
N LEU A 404 5.09 -6.15 0.04
CA LEU A 404 5.96 -6.85 0.99
C LEU A 404 5.62 -8.35 1.07
N GLN A 405 4.33 -8.68 1.20
CA GLN A 405 3.87 -10.07 1.24
C GLN A 405 4.20 -10.81 -0.06
N LYS A 406 3.95 -10.19 -1.23
CA LYS A 406 4.29 -10.77 -2.54
C LYS A 406 5.78 -11.08 -2.62
N THR A 407 6.62 -10.11 -2.28
CA THR A 407 8.09 -10.25 -2.33
C THR A 407 8.56 -11.35 -1.39
N LEU A 408 8.03 -11.40 -0.17
CA LEU A 408 8.36 -12.42 0.82
C LEU A 408 8.01 -13.83 0.32
N LEU A 409 6.83 -13.99 -0.31
CA LEU A 409 6.43 -15.27 -0.91
C LEU A 409 7.40 -15.72 -2.02
N TYR A 410 7.86 -14.78 -2.85
CA TYR A 410 8.85 -15.08 -3.89
C TYR A 410 10.20 -15.48 -3.29
N VAL A 411 10.71 -14.71 -2.33
CA VAL A 411 11.99 -14.99 -1.65
C VAL A 411 11.95 -16.34 -0.94
N GLU A 412 10.85 -16.64 -0.24
CA GLU A 412 10.66 -17.94 0.42
C GLU A 412 10.57 -19.09 -0.60
N GLY A 413 9.75 -18.93 -1.65
CA GLY A 413 9.57 -19.96 -2.68
C GLY A 413 10.89 -20.25 -3.41
N LEU A 414 11.62 -19.21 -3.76
CA LEU A 414 12.90 -19.31 -4.43
C LEU A 414 13.98 -19.89 -3.50
N GLY A 415 14.02 -19.43 -2.25
CA GLY A 415 14.94 -19.96 -1.25
C GLY A 415 14.77 -21.47 -1.04
N ARG A 416 13.52 -21.98 -1.02
CA ARG A 416 13.22 -23.41 -0.91
C ARG A 416 13.54 -24.18 -2.18
N GLN A 417 13.48 -23.57 -3.36
CA GLN A 417 13.93 -24.19 -4.61
C GLN A 417 15.45 -24.35 -4.63
N LEU A 418 16.19 -23.35 -4.16
CA LEU A 418 17.64 -23.38 -4.05
C LEU A 418 18.13 -24.34 -2.96
N TYR A 419 17.48 -24.31 -1.80
CA TYR A 419 17.83 -25.12 -0.65
C TYR A 419 16.55 -25.55 0.11
N PRO A 420 16.03 -26.77 -0.12
CA PRO A 420 14.77 -27.25 0.46
C PRO A 420 14.74 -27.26 2.00
N GLN A 421 15.89 -27.35 2.66
CA GLN A 421 16.01 -27.30 4.13
C GLN A 421 16.17 -25.88 4.66
N LEU A 422 15.99 -24.84 3.86
CA LEU A 422 16.10 -23.46 4.31
C LEU A 422 15.13 -23.19 5.45
N ASP A 423 15.68 -22.83 6.61
CA ASP A 423 14.90 -22.28 7.71
C ASP A 423 14.94 -20.76 7.65
N LEU A 424 13.86 -20.20 7.09
CA LEU A 424 13.71 -18.76 6.93
C LEU A 424 13.69 -18.03 8.29
N TRP A 425 13.23 -18.72 9.34
CA TRP A 425 13.13 -18.16 10.68
C TRP A 425 14.48 -18.07 11.37
N GLU A 426 15.28 -19.14 11.28
CA GLU A 426 16.63 -19.17 11.81
C GLU A 426 17.50 -18.11 11.12
N THR A 427 17.33 -17.97 9.79
CA THR A 427 18.08 -16.99 9.00
C THR A 427 17.63 -15.55 9.30
N ALA A 428 16.34 -15.30 9.48
CA ALA A 428 15.78 -13.96 9.71
C ALA A 428 15.92 -13.49 11.17
N LYS A 429 15.91 -14.41 12.14
CA LYS A 429 15.85 -14.08 13.57
C LYS A 429 16.99 -13.18 14.04
N PRO A 430 18.28 -13.46 13.77
CA PRO A 430 19.38 -12.59 14.21
C PRO A 430 19.22 -11.17 13.66
N PHE A 431 18.78 -11.05 12.41
CA PHE A 431 18.57 -9.79 11.74
C PHE A 431 17.44 -8.96 12.38
N LEU A 432 16.33 -9.62 12.70
CA LEU A 432 15.19 -8.98 13.36
C LEU A 432 15.53 -8.57 14.80
N GLU A 433 16.28 -9.40 15.53
CA GLU A 433 16.73 -9.10 16.90
C GLU A 433 17.68 -7.90 16.91
N GLU A 434 18.69 -7.88 16.04
CA GLU A 434 19.62 -6.76 15.90
C GLU A 434 18.90 -5.47 15.50
N TRP A 435 18.02 -5.55 14.50
CA TRP A 435 17.24 -4.40 14.07
C TRP A 435 16.36 -3.85 15.20
N MET A 436 15.69 -4.72 15.98
CA MET A 436 14.87 -4.30 17.12
C MET A 436 15.70 -3.66 18.22
N MET A 437 16.86 -4.22 18.56
CA MET A 437 17.77 -3.60 19.54
C MET A 437 18.19 -2.19 19.11
N ASN A 438 18.38 -1.98 17.81
CA ASN A 438 18.71 -0.68 17.24
C ASN A 438 17.54 0.32 17.24
N GLN A 439 16.29 -0.16 17.23
CA GLN A 439 15.08 0.70 17.25
C GLN A 439 14.53 0.99 18.64
N VAL A 440 14.66 0.06 19.59
CA VAL A 440 14.02 0.14 20.92
C VAL A 440 15.07 0.22 22.07
N GLY A 441 16.35 -0.08 21.77
CA GLY A 441 17.42 -0.11 22.74
C GLY A 441 17.94 1.28 23.17
N PRO A 442 18.84 1.34 24.16
CA PRO A 442 19.49 2.59 24.57
C PRO A 442 20.18 3.33 23.42
N GLN A 443 20.67 2.59 22.43
CA GLN A 443 21.27 3.14 21.22
C GLN A 443 20.27 3.88 20.33
N ALA A 444 19.01 3.41 20.27
CA ALA A 444 17.94 4.12 19.57
C ALA A 444 17.68 5.51 20.18
N LEU A 445 17.73 5.60 21.53
CA LEU A 445 17.59 6.87 22.22
C LEU A 445 18.76 7.82 21.91
N VAL A 446 19.99 7.29 21.92
CA VAL A 446 21.20 8.06 21.57
C VAL A 446 21.18 8.52 20.12
N ASN A 447 20.77 7.66 19.19
CA ASN A 447 20.64 8.00 17.76
C ASN A 447 19.52 9.03 17.54
N ALA A 448 18.36 8.84 18.17
CA ALA A 448 17.25 9.81 18.10
C ALA A 448 17.63 11.19 18.68
N ILE A 449 18.45 11.22 19.74
CA ILE A 449 19.01 12.47 20.28
C ILE A 449 20.01 13.07 19.28
N LYS A 450 20.89 12.25 18.71
CA LYS A 450 21.91 12.69 17.75
C LYS A 450 21.31 13.25 16.47
N ASP A 451 20.30 12.58 15.91
CA ASP A 451 19.61 12.99 14.68
C ASP A 451 18.80 14.27 14.88
N ARG A 452 18.28 14.49 16.11
CA ARG A 452 17.54 15.69 16.50
C ARG A 452 18.41 16.77 17.13
N ALA A 453 19.67 16.47 17.41
CA ALA A 453 20.60 17.43 18.03
C ALA A 453 20.74 18.74 17.22
N PRO A 454 20.87 18.74 15.88
CA PRO A 454 20.87 19.99 15.11
C PRO A 454 19.59 20.82 15.30
N PHE A 455 18.43 20.16 15.26
CA PHE A 455 17.14 20.81 15.49
C PHE A 455 17.02 21.38 16.92
N TRP A 456 17.46 20.62 17.93
CA TRP A 456 17.44 21.09 19.31
C TRP A 456 18.44 22.21 19.52
N ALA A 457 19.62 22.15 18.91
CA ALA A 457 20.61 23.23 18.99
C ALA A 457 20.10 24.55 18.42
N GLU A 458 19.30 24.49 17.36
CA GLU A 458 18.65 25.66 16.77
C GLU A 458 17.50 26.19 17.65
N LYS A 459 16.75 25.31 18.30
CA LYS A 459 15.58 25.66 19.13
C LYS A 459 15.89 25.92 20.60
N LEU A 460 17.03 25.45 21.11
CA LEU A 460 17.45 25.66 22.50
C LEU A 460 17.49 27.13 22.92
N PRO A 461 17.94 28.09 22.12
CA PRO A 461 17.89 29.51 22.46
C PRO A 461 16.47 30.09 22.59
N GLU A 462 15.49 29.51 21.91
CA GLU A 462 14.07 29.91 21.94
C GLU A 462 13.29 29.28 23.10
N LEU A 463 13.80 28.20 23.71
CA LEU A 463 13.13 27.50 24.83
C LEU A 463 12.78 28.39 26.01
N PRO A 464 13.64 29.32 26.50
CA PRO A 464 13.30 30.20 27.60
C PRO A 464 12.11 31.11 27.28
N GLU A 465 12.01 31.57 26.03
CA GLU A 465 10.93 32.44 25.55
C GLU A 465 9.62 31.67 25.39
N LEU A 466 9.66 30.47 24.84
CA LEU A 466 8.52 29.54 24.72
C LEU A 466 8.00 29.09 26.11
N LEU A 467 8.90 28.83 27.06
CA LEU A 467 8.54 28.51 28.44
C LEU A 467 7.92 29.72 29.16
N TYR A 468 8.48 30.91 28.97
CA TYR A 468 7.93 32.14 29.51
C TYR A 468 6.53 32.43 28.96
N ASP A 469 6.33 32.29 27.65
CA ASP A 469 5.04 32.49 26.99
C ASP A 469 4.01 31.43 27.41
N SER A 470 4.39 30.18 27.55
CA SER A 470 3.49 29.13 28.04
C SER A 470 3.08 29.34 29.51
N LEU A 471 4.01 29.77 30.37
CA LEU A 471 3.72 30.14 31.75
C LEU A 471 2.84 31.38 31.84
N LYS A 472 3.03 32.36 30.97
CA LYS A 472 2.21 33.57 30.88
C LYS A 472 0.79 33.24 30.38
N GLN A 473 0.66 32.39 29.38
CA GLN A 473 -0.64 31.89 28.91
C GLN A 473 -1.33 31.03 29.95
N GLY A 474 -0.62 30.21 30.72
CA GLY A 474 -1.15 29.44 31.83
C GLY A 474 -1.71 30.35 32.95
N LYS A 475 -1.02 31.46 33.30
CA LYS A 475 -1.53 32.46 34.25
C LYS A 475 -2.76 33.18 33.71
N ALA A 476 -2.77 33.55 32.42
CA ALA A 476 -3.93 34.19 31.80
C ALA A 476 -5.14 33.24 31.72
N MET A 477 -4.91 31.97 31.47
CA MET A 477 -5.93 30.91 31.47
C MET A 477 -6.53 30.73 32.88
N ASN A 478 -5.69 30.64 33.91
CA ASN A 478 -6.16 30.55 35.31
C ASN A 478 -6.97 31.79 35.72
N GLN A 479 -6.54 32.99 35.35
CA GLN A 479 -7.30 34.20 35.60
C GLN A 479 -8.67 34.20 34.90
N ARG A 480 -8.75 33.73 33.66
CA ARG A 480 -10.03 33.58 32.96
C ARG A 480 -10.91 32.51 33.59
N MET A 481 -10.34 31.41 34.02
CA MET A 481 -11.07 30.37 34.75
C MET A 481 -11.63 30.91 36.09
N ASP A 482 -10.83 31.66 36.85
CA ASP A 482 -11.29 32.26 38.09
C ASP A 482 -12.43 33.28 37.86
N GLN A 483 -12.34 34.10 36.81
CA GLN A 483 -13.42 34.99 36.41
C GLN A 483 -14.70 34.24 36.01
N LEU A 484 -14.59 33.16 35.28
CA LEU A 484 -15.71 32.29 34.93
C LEU A 484 -16.31 31.62 36.16
N TYR A 485 -15.49 31.14 37.10
CA TYR A 485 -15.95 30.55 38.36
C TYR A 485 -16.65 31.57 39.26
N GLN A 486 -16.14 32.81 39.34
CA GLN A 486 -16.80 33.89 40.11
C GLN A 486 -18.14 34.28 39.47
N GLY A 487 -18.19 34.42 38.14
CA GLY A 487 -19.44 34.66 37.39
C GLY A 487 -20.47 33.56 37.60
N TYR A 488 -20.05 32.30 37.55
CA TYR A 488 -20.92 31.15 37.78
C TYR A 488 -21.46 31.12 39.24
N ARG A 489 -20.62 31.38 40.24
CA ARG A 489 -21.03 31.48 41.65
C ARG A 489 -22.03 32.60 41.86
N GLN A 490 -21.81 33.76 41.22
CA GLN A 490 -22.69 34.91 41.35
C GLN A 490 -24.06 34.65 40.72
N SER A 491 -24.08 34.02 39.52
CA SER A 491 -25.31 33.60 38.86
C SER A 491 -26.11 32.57 39.69
N LYS A 492 -25.42 31.58 40.27
CA LYS A 492 -26.07 30.58 41.14
C LYS A 492 -26.66 31.17 42.42
N ARG A 493 -25.98 32.16 43.01
CA ARG A 493 -26.50 32.90 44.17
C ARG A 493 -27.74 33.73 43.82
N GLN A 494 -27.73 34.41 42.69
CA GLN A 494 -28.88 35.18 42.20
C GLN A 494 -30.10 34.28 41.91
N GLN A 495 -29.88 33.13 41.27
CA GLN A 495 -30.95 32.15 41.04
C GLN A 495 -31.53 31.58 42.35
N ALA A 496 -30.69 31.30 43.35
CA ALA A 496 -31.15 30.85 44.67
C ALA A 496 -31.99 31.92 45.37
N THR A 497 -31.55 33.18 45.32
CA THR A 497 -32.31 34.33 45.87
C THR A 497 -33.65 34.51 45.12
N GLY A 498 -33.65 34.40 43.79
CA GLY A 498 -34.89 34.46 42.99
C GLY A 498 -35.88 33.38 43.37
N LYS A 499 -35.44 32.13 43.52
CA LYS A 499 -36.28 31.01 43.95
C LYS A 499 -36.85 31.19 45.33
N PHE A 500 -36.04 31.70 46.27
CA PHE A 500 -36.49 31.97 47.63
C PHE A 500 -37.57 33.08 47.67
N LEU A 501 -37.34 34.20 46.97
CA LEU A 501 -38.31 35.31 46.87
C LEU A 501 -39.61 34.84 46.19
N PHE A 502 -39.52 34.00 45.17
CA PHE A 502 -40.69 33.40 44.51
C PHE A 502 -41.52 32.54 45.49
N GLY A 503 -40.85 31.70 46.26
CA GLY A 503 -41.49 30.85 47.29
C GLY A 503 -42.21 31.67 48.34
N VAL A 504 -41.55 32.72 48.90
CA VAL A 504 -42.15 33.62 49.85
C VAL A 504 -43.35 34.35 49.26
N GLY A 505 -43.23 34.84 48.02
CA GLY A 505 -44.35 35.52 47.33
C GLY A 505 -45.55 34.58 47.11
N ALA A 506 -45.32 33.35 46.73
CA ALA A 506 -46.38 32.35 46.57
C ALA A 506 -47.10 32.07 47.93
N THR A 507 -46.33 31.86 48.98
CA THR A 507 -46.90 31.64 50.30
C THR A 507 -47.76 32.80 50.77
N LEU A 508 -47.30 34.07 50.60
CA LEU A 508 -48.06 35.27 50.97
C LEU A 508 -49.38 35.39 50.16
N VAL A 509 -49.37 35.07 48.89
CA VAL A 509 -50.58 35.07 48.03
C VAL A 509 -51.58 34.02 48.50
N VAL A 510 -51.11 32.82 48.87
CA VAL A 510 -51.99 31.77 49.45
C VAL A 510 -52.54 32.19 50.78
N CYS A 511 -51.71 32.81 51.66
CA CYS A 511 -52.20 33.38 52.95
C CYS A 511 -53.22 34.48 52.73
N SER A 512 -53.04 35.36 51.75
CA SER A 512 -54.01 36.38 51.36
C SER A 512 -55.39 35.76 50.99
N ALA A 513 -55.39 34.69 50.19
CA ALA A 513 -56.61 34.04 49.79
C ALA A 513 -57.36 33.38 50.98
N ILE A 514 -56.61 32.75 51.90
CA ILE A 514 -57.18 32.19 53.13
C ILE A 514 -57.74 33.26 54.09
N LEU A 515 -57.08 34.40 54.16
CA LEU A 515 -57.53 35.49 55.04
C LEU A 515 -58.79 36.21 54.55
N VAL A 516 -59.06 36.22 53.25
CA VAL A 516 -60.32 36.74 52.67
C VAL A 516 -61.54 35.95 53.19
N ASP A 517 -61.41 34.66 53.33
CA ASP A 517 -62.47 33.73 53.75
C ASP A 517 -62.77 33.84 55.26
N ASN A 518 -61.85 34.46 56.08
CA ASN A 518 -61.96 34.57 57.52
C ASN A 518 -62.26 35.98 58.04
N ALA A 519 -62.80 36.88 57.23
CA ALA A 519 -63.18 38.25 57.59
C ALA A 519 -62.01 39.23 58.02
N TYR A 520 -60.79 38.93 57.66
CA TYR A 520 -59.62 39.83 57.91
C TYR A 520 -59.21 40.59 56.64
N GLU A 521 -60.11 41.36 56.08
CA GLU A 521 -59.96 42.02 54.77
C GLU A 521 -58.72 42.87 54.62
N GLN A 522 -58.37 43.68 55.66
CA GLN A 522 -57.17 44.51 55.62
C GLN A 522 -55.86 43.70 55.61
N LEU A 523 -55.81 42.59 56.33
CA LEU A 523 -54.64 41.75 56.42
C LEU A 523 -54.47 40.94 55.12
N SER A 524 -55.57 40.55 54.49
CA SER A 524 -55.63 39.89 53.19
C SER A 524 -55.01 40.79 52.09
N ILE A 525 -55.47 42.04 52.01
CA ILE A 525 -54.98 43.04 51.06
C ILE A 525 -53.48 43.27 51.22
N ALA A 526 -53.04 43.48 52.50
CA ALA A 526 -51.63 43.70 52.83
C ALA A 526 -50.73 42.49 52.42
N SER A 527 -51.16 41.24 52.68
CA SER A 527 -50.40 40.03 52.32
C SER A 527 -50.39 39.78 50.80
N GLY A 528 -51.47 40.11 50.11
CA GLY A 528 -51.53 40.04 48.66
C GLY A 528 -50.58 41.04 47.99
N ILE A 529 -50.56 42.29 48.43
CA ILE A 529 -49.64 43.30 47.90
C ILE A 529 -48.19 42.92 48.20
N ALA A 530 -47.88 42.39 49.40
CA ALA A 530 -46.57 41.92 49.75
C ALA A 530 -46.15 40.74 48.87
N GLY A 531 -47.03 39.77 48.58
CA GLY A 531 -46.79 38.63 47.71
C GLY A 531 -46.45 39.03 46.26
N VAL A 532 -47.21 39.98 45.70
CA VAL A 532 -46.95 40.53 44.36
C VAL A 532 -45.59 41.28 44.33
N THR A 533 -45.26 41.99 45.38
CA THR A 533 -44.00 42.75 45.51
C THR A 533 -42.82 41.77 45.54
N PHE A 534 -42.91 40.64 46.26
CA PHE A 534 -41.88 39.57 46.27
C PHE A 534 -41.75 38.90 44.93
N TRP A 535 -42.82 38.73 44.18
CA TRP A 535 -42.74 38.17 42.80
C TRP A 535 -42.07 39.14 41.82
N LEU A 536 -42.33 40.43 41.93
CA LEU A 536 -41.63 41.42 41.11
C LEU A 536 -40.15 41.53 41.47
N LEU A 537 -39.79 41.38 42.74
CA LEU A 537 -38.39 41.31 43.17
C LEU A 537 -37.72 40.01 42.70
N SER A 538 -38.42 38.87 42.75
CA SER A 538 -37.95 37.62 42.21
C SER A 538 -37.69 37.72 40.70
N TRP A 539 -38.63 38.26 39.92
CA TRP A 539 -38.48 38.47 38.49
C TRP A 539 -37.29 39.38 38.15
N ARG A 540 -37.06 40.44 38.97
CA ARG A 540 -35.90 41.32 38.81
C ARG A 540 -34.58 40.61 39.14
N ALA A 541 -34.57 39.70 40.11
CA ALA A 541 -33.42 38.87 40.43
C ALA A 541 -33.10 37.82 39.35
N TYR A 542 -34.12 37.34 38.62
CA TYR A 542 -33.94 36.44 37.47
C TYR A 542 -33.47 37.14 36.19
N ARG A 543 -33.75 38.45 36.04
CA ARG A 543 -33.43 39.22 34.84
C ARG A 543 -32.04 39.88 34.87
N ARG A 544 -31.38 39.87 36.01
CA ARG A 544 -30.00 40.30 36.21
C ARG A 544 -29.06 39.08 36.27
#